data_619ad2a13a96cab336d91a12745c1548
#
_entry.id   619ad2a13a96cab336d91a12745c1548
#
_cell.length_a   1.000
_cell.length_b   1.000
_cell.length_c   1.000
_cell.angle_alpha   90.00
_cell.angle_beta   90.00
_cell.angle_gamma   90.00
#
_symmetry.space_group_name_H-M   'P 1'
#
loop_
_entity.id
_entity.type
_entity.pdbx_description
1 polymer ?
#
loop_
_entity_poly.entity_id
_entity_poly.type
_entity_poly.pdbx_seq_one_letter_code
_entity_poly.pdbx_strand_id
1 'polypeptide(L)'
;MAYPTKLLSPDETIKFQTKPHWRALLAPAIVLIFTVFGFALLFTWAVSQSDWLNWLRWPILVGAAIILILWAIKPFLRWLTTDYVFTDRRVITRMGIISKRGRDVPLSKINNVSFVVPALGRLLNYGELQIQSAGENEGLTIRDVPNVEEIQRDVYQFIEADDARRRSGGPSLSTDGT
;
A
#
# COMPACT_ATOMS: atom_id res chain seq x y z
N MET A 1 3.40 2.55 -12.22
CA MET A 1 4.47 2.02 -13.10
C MET A 1 4.40 0.52 -13.02
N ALA A 2 4.55 -0.22 -14.12
CA ALA A 2 4.53 -1.68 -14.07
C ALA A 2 5.73 -2.19 -13.24
N TYR A 3 5.54 -3.26 -12.48
CA TYR A 3 6.61 -3.90 -11.71
C TYR A 3 7.71 -4.39 -12.66
N PRO A 4 9.00 -4.13 -12.39
CA PRO A 4 10.08 -4.56 -13.26
C PRO A 4 10.16 -6.08 -13.32
N THR A 5 9.89 -6.67 -14.48
CA THR A 5 9.95 -8.13 -14.70
C THR A 5 11.33 -8.73 -14.42
N LYS A 6 12.39 -7.91 -14.48
CA LYS A 6 13.77 -8.33 -14.15
C LYS A 6 13.97 -8.79 -12.70
N LEU A 7 13.04 -8.47 -11.79
CA LEU A 7 13.11 -8.85 -10.37
C LEU A 7 12.30 -10.12 -10.06
N LEU A 8 11.65 -10.70 -11.06
CA LEU A 8 10.93 -11.96 -10.94
C LEU A 8 11.89 -13.14 -11.09
N SER A 9 11.55 -14.24 -10.42
CA SER A 9 12.25 -15.51 -10.64
C SER A 9 11.99 -16.04 -12.05
N PRO A 10 12.88 -16.89 -12.62
CA PRO A 10 12.58 -17.61 -13.84
C PRO A 10 11.22 -18.32 -13.70
N ASP A 11 10.36 -18.22 -14.71
CA ASP A 11 9.01 -18.81 -14.76
C ASP A 11 8.01 -18.25 -13.73
N GLU A 12 8.29 -17.11 -13.09
CA GLU A 12 7.36 -16.42 -12.22
C GLU A 12 6.50 -15.44 -13.02
N THR A 13 5.17 -15.56 -12.90
CA THR A 13 4.22 -14.72 -13.64
C THR A 13 3.44 -13.79 -12.69
N ILE A 14 3.32 -12.53 -13.08
CA ILE A 14 2.45 -11.58 -12.39
C ILE A 14 1.00 -11.92 -12.75
N LYS A 15 0.18 -12.23 -11.75
CA LYS A 15 -1.26 -12.48 -11.93
C LYS A 15 -2.03 -11.18 -11.98
N PHE A 16 -1.79 -10.29 -11.02
CA PHE A 16 -2.32 -8.93 -11.04
C PHE A 16 -1.46 -7.97 -10.21
N GLN A 17 -1.61 -6.70 -10.50
CA GLN A 17 -0.97 -5.61 -9.77
C GLN A 17 -2.04 -4.58 -9.39
N THR A 18 -2.03 -4.14 -8.15
CA THR A 18 -2.95 -3.11 -7.68
C THR A 18 -2.21 -2.05 -6.86
N LYS A 19 -2.84 -0.89 -6.77
CA LYS A 19 -2.39 0.22 -5.91
C LYS A 19 -3.33 0.38 -4.73
N PRO A 20 -2.87 1.05 -3.66
CA PRO A 20 -3.79 1.44 -2.60
C PRO A 20 -4.95 2.25 -3.16
N HIS A 21 -6.13 2.01 -2.62
CA HIS A 21 -7.36 2.70 -3.03
C HIS A 21 -7.22 4.22 -2.91
N TRP A 22 -7.86 4.97 -3.82
CA TRP A 22 -7.82 6.44 -3.86
C TRP A 22 -8.26 7.10 -2.54
N ARG A 23 -9.04 6.38 -1.71
CA ARG A 23 -9.43 6.82 -0.37
C ARG A 23 -8.22 7.24 0.48
N ALA A 24 -7.06 6.59 0.31
CA ALA A 24 -5.84 6.96 1.02
C ALA A 24 -5.41 8.42 0.77
N LEU A 25 -5.92 9.03 -0.31
CA LEU A 25 -5.69 10.44 -0.67
C LEU A 25 -6.69 11.40 -0.01
N LEU A 26 -7.81 10.91 0.56
CA LEU A 26 -8.81 11.81 1.16
C LEU A 26 -8.24 12.61 2.33
N ALA A 27 -7.53 11.95 3.24
CA ALA A 27 -6.92 12.64 4.39
C ALA A 27 -5.90 13.70 3.95
N PRO A 28 -4.92 13.41 3.06
CA PRO A 28 -4.02 14.42 2.53
C PRO A 28 -4.73 15.55 1.77
N ALA A 29 -5.80 15.23 1.02
CA ALA A 29 -6.58 16.25 0.31
C ALA A 29 -7.32 17.20 1.26
N ILE A 30 -7.91 16.66 2.32
CA ILE A 30 -8.58 17.47 3.37
C ILE A 30 -7.54 18.38 4.03
N VAL A 31 -6.38 17.83 4.44
CA VAL A 31 -5.31 18.63 5.04
C VAL A 31 -4.86 19.74 4.09
N LEU A 32 -4.68 19.44 2.80
CA LEU A 32 -4.31 20.43 1.80
C LEU A 32 -5.34 21.57 1.71
N ILE A 33 -6.63 21.24 1.63
CA ILE A 33 -7.71 22.24 1.55
C ILE A 33 -7.72 23.12 2.81
N PHE A 34 -7.72 22.52 4.00
CA PHE A 34 -7.73 23.28 5.25
C PHE A 34 -6.48 24.11 5.46
N THR A 35 -5.32 23.61 5.05
CA THR A 35 -4.05 24.36 5.15
C THR A 35 -4.08 25.55 4.21
N VAL A 36 -4.47 25.36 2.95
CA VAL A 36 -4.53 26.47 1.97
C VAL A 36 -5.55 27.52 2.41
N PHE A 37 -6.75 27.09 2.82
CA PHE A 37 -7.80 28.00 3.26
C PHE A 37 -7.43 28.73 4.56
N GLY A 38 -6.97 28.00 5.56
CA GLY A 38 -6.52 28.58 6.83
C GLY A 38 -5.36 29.53 6.65
N PHE A 39 -4.39 29.17 5.78
CA PHE A 39 -3.28 30.05 5.43
C PHE A 39 -3.78 31.33 4.74
N ALA A 40 -4.71 31.22 3.79
CA ALA A 40 -5.26 32.39 3.09
C ALA A 40 -5.94 33.35 4.08
N LEU A 41 -6.72 32.83 5.04
CA LEU A 41 -7.34 33.66 6.09
C LEU A 41 -6.30 34.31 7.00
N LEU A 42 -5.32 33.56 7.49
CA LEU A 42 -4.27 34.10 8.35
C LEU A 42 -3.40 35.13 7.62
N PHE A 43 -3.11 34.88 6.36
CA PHE A 43 -2.33 35.81 5.54
C PHE A 43 -3.07 37.12 5.31
N THR A 44 -4.37 37.08 4.94
CA THR A 44 -5.19 38.28 4.75
C THR A 44 -5.35 39.06 6.04
N TRP A 45 -5.53 38.37 7.18
CA TRP A 45 -5.58 39.00 8.49
C TRP A 45 -4.25 39.68 8.82
N ALA A 46 -3.11 38.99 8.65
CA ALA A 46 -1.78 39.54 8.91
C ALA A 46 -1.45 40.75 8.01
N VAL A 47 -1.97 40.78 6.78
CA VAL A 47 -1.80 41.92 5.86
C VAL A 47 -2.64 43.14 6.30
N SER A 48 -3.81 42.92 6.92
CA SER A 48 -4.70 43.98 7.38
C SER A 48 -4.23 44.69 8.67
N GLN A 49 -3.23 44.11 9.37
CA GLN A 49 -2.65 44.70 10.55
C GLN A 49 -1.53 45.71 10.22
N SER A 50 -1.16 46.51 11.21
CA SER A 50 -0.12 47.54 11.08
C SER A 50 1.23 46.96 10.64
N ASP A 51 2.05 47.77 9.98
CA ASP A 51 3.36 47.37 9.38
C ASP A 51 4.34 46.66 10.32
N TRP A 52 4.23 46.89 11.63
CA TRP A 52 5.08 46.25 12.63
C TRP A 52 4.85 44.71 12.76
N LEU A 53 3.70 44.19 12.28
CA LEU A 53 3.39 42.75 12.26
C LEU A 53 3.82 42.04 10.95
N ASN A 54 4.39 42.76 10.02
CA ASN A 54 4.81 42.18 8.71
C ASN A 54 5.79 40.99 8.84
N TRP A 55 6.58 40.95 9.91
CA TRP A 55 7.50 39.86 10.17
C TRP A 55 6.79 38.50 10.45
N LEU A 56 5.54 38.52 10.94
CA LEU A 56 4.75 37.31 11.17
C LEU A 56 4.38 36.55 9.89
N ARG A 57 4.42 37.19 8.75
CA ARG A 57 4.12 36.54 7.44
C ARG A 57 5.06 35.39 7.14
N TRP A 58 6.34 35.57 7.44
CA TRP A 58 7.35 34.55 7.16
C TRP A 58 7.17 33.27 7.98
N PRO A 59 7.03 33.30 9.31
CA PRO A 59 6.78 32.11 10.09
C PRO A 59 5.44 31.44 9.75
N ILE A 60 4.40 32.19 9.38
CA ILE A 60 3.14 31.63 8.90
C ILE A 60 3.33 30.85 7.60
N LEU A 61 4.04 31.42 6.61
CA LEU A 61 4.38 30.75 5.35
C LEU A 61 5.20 29.48 5.58
N VAL A 62 6.22 29.56 6.39
CA VAL A 62 7.08 28.41 6.72
C VAL A 62 6.28 27.32 7.43
N GLY A 63 5.43 27.68 8.40
CA GLY A 63 4.56 26.73 9.09
C GLY A 63 3.59 26.03 8.13
N ALA A 64 2.92 26.78 7.25
CA ALA A 64 2.05 26.23 6.23
C ALA A 64 2.80 25.28 5.29
N ALA A 65 3.99 25.67 4.82
CA ALA A 65 4.83 24.84 3.96
C ALA A 65 5.23 23.50 4.64
N ILE A 66 5.60 23.55 5.91
CA ILE A 66 5.94 22.35 6.69
C ILE A 66 4.73 21.42 6.81
N ILE A 67 3.56 21.96 7.13
CA ILE A 67 2.31 21.18 7.24
C ILE A 67 1.99 20.53 5.89
N LEU A 68 2.04 21.29 4.79
CA LEU A 68 1.79 20.76 3.45
C LEU A 68 2.76 19.63 3.06
N ILE A 69 4.05 19.81 3.34
CA ILE A 69 5.06 18.80 3.01
C ILE A 69 4.83 17.51 3.81
N LEU A 70 4.63 17.63 5.13
CA LEU A 70 4.53 16.46 6.01
C LEU A 70 3.19 15.73 5.89
N TRP A 71 2.08 16.46 5.75
CA TRP A 71 0.73 15.91 5.87
C TRP A 71 -0.03 15.80 4.55
N ALA A 72 0.38 16.49 3.50
CA ALA A 72 -0.22 16.37 2.19
C ALA A 72 0.73 15.74 1.16
N ILE A 73 1.90 16.33 0.94
CA ILE A 73 2.82 15.88 -0.12
C ILE A 73 3.44 14.51 0.21
N LYS A 74 3.94 14.30 1.42
CA LYS A 74 4.57 13.04 1.81
C LYS A 74 3.62 11.83 1.73
N PRO A 75 2.39 11.87 2.26
CA PRO A 75 1.42 10.78 2.09
C PRO A 75 1.01 10.57 0.63
N PHE A 76 0.84 11.64 -0.14
CA PHE A 76 0.54 11.56 -1.57
C PHE A 76 1.64 10.83 -2.34
N LEU A 77 2.90 11.22 -2.15
CA LEU A 77 4.03 10.54 -2.77
C LEU A 77 4.15 9.08 -2.32
N ARG A 78 3.87 8.79 -1.05
CA ARG A 78 3.84 7.42 -0.54
C ARG A 78 2.77 6.59 -1.25
N TRP A 79 1.57 7.13 -1.43
CA TRP A 79 0.51 6.47 -2.18
C TRP A 79 0.93 6.19 -3.63
N LEU A 80 1.54 7.18 -4.30
CA LEU A 80 1.99 7.06 -5.69
C LEU A 80 3.06 5.98 -5.87
N THR A 81 3.92 5.79 -4.86
CA THR A 81 5.06 4.85 -4.89
C THR A 81 4.77 3.51 -4.21
N THR A 82 3.54 3.26 -3.78
CA THR A 82 3.14 1.98 -3.21
C THR A 82 2.49 1.14 -4.30
N ASP A 83 3.02 -0.05 -4.51
CA ASP A 83 2.49 -1.06 -5.42
C ASP A 83 2.36 -2.40 -4.69
N TYR A 84 1.24 -3.08 -4.94
CA TYR A 84 0.95 -4.43 -4.49
C TYR A 84 0.94 -5.36 -5.70
N VAL A 85 1.82 -6.35 -5.72
CA VAL A 85 1.98 -7.26 -6.84
C VAL A 85 1.73 -8.69 -6.35
N PHE A 86 0.84 -9.38 -6.99
CA PHE A 86 0.49 -10.75 -6.72
C PHE A 86 0.99 -11.62 -7.87
N THR A 87 1.88 -12.55 -7.54
CA THR A 87 2.43 -13.50 -8.50
C THR A 87 1.89 -14.90 -8.23
N ASP A 88 2.23 -15.82 -9.08
CA ASP A 88 1.92 -17.25 -8.89
C ASP A 88 2.79 -17.95 -7.84
N ARG A 89 3.76 -17.22 -7.20
CA ARG A 89 4.68 -17.79 -6.19
C ARG A 89 4.74 -17.01 -4.89
N ARG A 90 4.48 -15.70 -4.92
CA ARG A 90 4.60 -14.82 -3.75
C ARG A 90 3.72 -13.58 -3.87
N VAL A 91 3.44 -12.97 -2.71
CA VAL A 91 2.85 -11.63 -2.61
C VAL A 91 3.98 -10.64 -2.36
N ILE A 92 4.09 -9.63 -3.21
CA ILE A 92 5.14 -8.61 -3.17
C ILE A 92 4.51 -7.28 -2.83
N THR A 93 5.00 -6.64 -1.77
CA THR A 93 4.66 -5.26 -1.46
C THR A 93 5.87 -4.39 -1.66
N ARG A 94 5.71 -3.29 -2.37
CA ARG A 94 6.77 -2.30 -2.57
C ARG A 94 6.25 -0.94 -2.17
N MET A 95 7.02 -0.23 -1.37
CA MET A 95 6.69 1.14 -0.95
C MET A 95 7.97 1.93 -0.72
N GLY A 96 7.90 3.23 -0.98
CA GLY A 96 8.97 4.16 -0.64
C GLY A 96 9.36 5.11 -1.75
N ILE A 97 9.66 6.34 -1.35
CA ILE A 97 10.02 7.46 -2.21
C ILE A 97 11.54 7.49 -2.41
N ILE A 98 12.29 7.62 -1.31
CA ILE A 98 13.75 7.73 -1.30
C ILE A 98 14.35 6.36 -0.97
N SER A 99 13.87 5.72 0.08
CA SER A 99 14.26 4.37 0.47
C SER A 99 13.15 3.40 0.07
N LYS A 100 13.45 2.48 -0.83
CA LYS A 100 12.51 1.44 -1.25
C LYS A 100 12.49 0.33 -0.21
N ARG A 101 11.32 0.09 0.35
CA ARG A 101 11.07 -1.07 1.21
C ARG A 101 10.21 -2.05 0.44
N GLY A 102 10.65 -3.30 0.39
CA GLY A 102 9.88 -4.39 -0.16
C GLY A 102 9.72 -5.49 0.87
N ARG A 103 8.58 -6.15 0.86
CA ARG A 103 8.34 -7.37 1.62
C ARG A 103 7.72 -8.38 0.68
N ASP A 104 8.34 -9.53 0.59
CA ASP A 104 7.93 -10.61 -0.29
C ASP A 104 7.51 -11.78 0.61
N VAL A 105 6.27 -12.24 0.49
CA VAL A 105 5.73 -13.37 1.24
C VAL A 105 5.44 -14.51 0.26
N PRO A 106 6.21 -15.62 0.31
CA PRO A 106 5.93 -16.80 -0.52
C PRO A 106 4.56 -17.39 -0.22
N LEU A 107 3.80 -17.78 -1.25
CA LEU A 107 2.48 -18.40 -1.09
C LEU A 107 2.55 -19.66 -0.21
N SER A 108 3.61 -20.43 -0.31
CA SER A 108 3.86 -21.63 0.50
C SER A 108 4.01 -21.38 2.00
N LYS A 109 4.29 -20.17 2.41
CA LYS A 109 4.41 -19.81 3.83
C LYS A 109 3.14 -19.16 4.38
N ILE A 110 2.13 -18.93 3.56
CA ILE A 110 0.88 -18.31 3.98
C ILE A 110 0.03 -19.35 4.69
N ASN A 111 -0.28 -19.10 5.96
CA ASN A 111 -1.13 -19.96 6.78
C ASN A 111 -2.59 -19.52 6.74
N ASN A 112 -2.83 -18.20 6.72
CA ASN A 112 -4.18 -17.65 6.73
C ASN A 112 -4.22 -16.29 6.03
N VAL A 113 -5.33 -16.05 5.33
CA VAL A 113 -5.62 -14.78 4.68
C VAL A 113 -6.97 -14.29 5.18
N SER A 114 -6.97 -13.22 5.93
CA SER A 114 -8.18 -12.58 6.45
C SER A 114 -8.30 -11.15 5.92
N PHE A 115 -9.51 -10.62 5.90
CA PHE A 115 -9.76 -9.25 5.53
C PHE A 115 -10.64 -8.53 6.54
N VAL A 116 -10.53 -7.22 6.59
CA VAL A 116 -11.39 -6.35 7.39
C VAL A 116 -11.93 -5.25 6.48
N VAL A 117 -13.26 -5.16 6.40
CA VAL A 117 -13.94 -4.11 5.66
C VAL A 117 -14.58 -3.14 6.67
N PRO A 118 -14.04 -1.93 6.84
CA PRO A 118 -14.65 -0.92 7.70
C PRO A 118 -15.99 -0.44 7.11
N ALA A 119 -16.83 0.22 7.92
CA ALA A 119 -18.13 0.69 7.47
C ALA A 119 -18.08 1.57 6.21
N LEU A 120 -17.12 2.48 6.13
CA LEU A 120 -16.85 3.27 4.92
C LEU A 120 -16.29 2.41 3.78
N GLY A 121 -15.60 1.32 4.10
CA GLY A 121 -15.08 0.38 3.12
C GLY A 121 -16.16 -0.35 2.34
N ARG A 122 -17.30 -0.63 2.96
CA ARG A 122 -18.47 -1.21 2.27
C ARG A 122 -19.06 -0.25 1.23
N LEU A 123 -19.08 1.04 1.54
CA LEU A 123 -19.61 2.06 0.62
C LEU A 123 -18.65 2.36 -0.53
N LEU A 124 -17.35 2.39 -0.25
CA LEU A 124 -16.31 2.79 -1.21
C LEU A 124 -15.54 1.60 -1.79
N ASN A 125 -15.91 0.38 -1.44
CA ASN A 125 -15.36 -0.87 -1.96
C ASN A 125 -13.86 -1.04 -1.71
N TYR A 126 -13.42 -0.82 -0.46
CA TYR A 126 -12.04 -1.06 -0.02
C TYR A 126 -11.98 -1.76 1.33
N GLY A 127 -10.85 -2.38 1.62
CA GLY A 127 -10.60 -3.03 2.90
C GLY A 127 -9.12 -3.16 3.21
N GLU A 128 -8.84 -3.91 4.26
CA GLU A 128 -7.51 -4.27 4.71
C GLU A 128 -7.34 -5.77 4.58
N LEU A 129 -6.30 -6.22 3.89
CA LEU A 129 -5.96 -7.64 3.72
C LEU A 129 -4.83 -7.98 4.69
N GLN A 130 -5.04 -9.03 5.50
CA GLN A 130 -4.08 -9.51 6.49
C GLN A 130 -3.63 -10.91 6.09
N ILE A 131 -2.35 -11.05 5.81
CA ILE A 131 -1.72 -12.32 5.41
C ILE A 131 -0.82 -12.77 6.56
N GLN A 132 -1.14 -13.92 7.16
CA GLN A 132 -0.35 -14.54 8.21
C GLN A 132 0.60 -15.56 7.60
N SER A 133 1.90 -15.44 7.90
CA SER A 133 2.95 -16.29 7.40
C SER A 133 3.55 -17.16 8.52
N ALA A 134 3.88 -18.40 8.22
CA ALA A 134 4.57 -19.29 9.14
C ALA A 134 5.99 -18.78 9.44
N GLY A 135 6.33 -18.68 10.72
CA GLY A 135 7.68 -18.30 11.17
C GLY A 135 7.95 -16.80 11.26
N GLU A 136 7.01 -15.93 10.94
CA GLU A 136 7.12 -14.49 11.19
C GLU A 136 6.14 -14.06 12.29
N ASN A 137 6.65 -13.37 13.32
CA ASN A 137 5.83 -12.86 14.42
C ASN A 137 4.85 -11.76 13.97
N GLU A 138 5.10 -11.13 12.82
CA GLU A 138 4.25 -10.10 12.24
C GLU A 138 3.78 -10.52 10.85
N GLY A 139 2.50 -10.77 10.69
CA GLY A 139 1.87 -10.96 9.39
C GLY A 139 2.03 -9.74 8.48
N LEU A 140 1.82 -9.93 7.17
CA LEU A 140 1.76 -8.84 6.22
C LEU A 140 0.36 -8.22 6.20
N THR A 141 0.26 -6.94 6.58
CA THR A 141 -0.98 -6.18 6.49
C THR A 141 -0.92 -5.22 5.30
N ILE A 142 -1.83 -5.40 4.36
CA ILE A 142 -1.99 -4.56 3.16
C ILE A 142 -3.23 -3.69 3.35
N ARG A 143 -3.01 -2.38 3.44
CA ARG A 143 -4.09 -1.42 3.71
C ARG A 143 -4.65 -0.81 2.44
N ASP A 144 -5.92 -0.35 2.56
CA ASP A 144 -6.62 0.36 1.47
C ASP A 144 -6.62 -0.44 0.16
N VAL A 145 -6.90 -1.74 0.25
CA VAL A 145 -6.98 -2.65 -0.90
C VAL A 145 -8.36 -2.48 -1.55
N PRO A 146 -8.43 -2.15 -2.85
CA PRO A 146 -9.72 -2.14 -3.56
C PRO A 146 -10.24 -3.57 -3.71
N ASN A 147 -11.55 -3.76 -3.67
CA ASN A 147 -12.22 -5.08 -3.86
C ASN A 147 -11.58 -6.20 -3.02
N VAL A 148 -11.35 -5.95 -1.74
CA VAL A 148 -10.55 -6.83 -0.88
C VAL A 148 -11.07 -8.27 -0.82
N GLU A 149 -12.39 -8.48 -0.93
CA GLU A 149 -13.03 -9.81 -0.91
C GLU A 149 -12.69 -10.62 -2.18
N GLU A 150 -12.64 -9.98 -3.32
CA GLU A 150 -12.21 -10.62 -4.58
C GLU A 150 -10.73 -10.98 -4.52
N ILE A 151 -9.90 -10.04 -4.08
CA ILE A 151 -8.45 -10.26 -3.95
C ILE A 151 -8.16 -11.38 -2.95
N GLN A 152 -8.88 -11.47 -1.84
CA GLN A 152 -8.74 -12.59 -0.91
C GLN A 152 -9.03 -13.93 -1.59
N ARG A 153 -10.13 -14.01 -2.34
CA ARG A 153 -10.52 -15.21 -3.11
C ARG A 153 -9.42 -15.61 -4.10
N ASP A 154 -8.92 -14.64 -4.84
CA ASP A 154 -7.87 -14.87 -5.82
C ASP A 154 -6.58 -15.38 -5.16
N VAL A 155 -6.19 -14.80 -4.02
CA VAL A 155 -5.02 -15.26 -3.26
C VAL A 155 -5.18 -16.70 -2.81
N TYR A 156 -6.35 -17.11 -2.35
CA TYR A 156 -6.60 -18.53 -2.00
C TYR A 156 -6.46 -19.44 -3.23
N GLN A 157 -6.99 -19.05 -4.39
CA GLN A 157 -6.82 -19.81 -5.64
C GLN A 157 -5.34 -19.94 -6.03
N PHE A 158 -4.53 -18.88 -5.82
CA PHE A 158 -3.10 -18.94 -6.10
C PHE A 158 -2.35 -19.86 -5.14
N ILE A 159 -2.75 -19.87 -3.85
CA ILE A 159 -2.19 -20.81 -2.86
C ILE A 159 -2.49 -22.25 -3.26
N GLU A 160 -3.74 -22.56 -3.60
CA GLU A 160 -4.14 -23.90 -4.05
C GLU A 160 -3.41 -24.33 -5.32
N ALA A 161 -3.27 -23.42 -6.29
CA ALA A 161 -2.55 -23.69 -7.53
C ALA A 161 -1.04 -23.92 -7.29
N ASP A 162 -0.42 -23.16 -6.37
CA ASP A 162 0.98 -23.35 -5.99
C ASP A 162 1.19 -24.71 -5.29
N ASP A 163 0.29 -25.08 -4.38
CA ASP A 163 0.32 -26.38 -3.70
C ASP A 163 0.11 -27.56 -4.65
N ALA A 164 -0.80 -27.42 -5.62
CA ALA A 164 -1.00 -28.43 -6.65
C ALA A 164 0.26 -28.60 -7.53
N ARG A 165 0.90 -27.49 -7.93
CA ARG A 165 2.14 -27.50 -8.70
C ARG A 165 3.29 -28.19 -7.95
N ARG A 166 3.41 -27.95 -6.64
CA ARG A 166 4.45 -28.57 -5.82
C ARG A 166 4.24 -30.07 -5.66
N ARG A 167 3.00 -30.51 -5.53
CA ARG A 167 2.66 -31.93 -5.43
C ARG A 167 2.91 -32.65 -6.75
N SER A 168 2.66 -32.04 -7.90
CA SER A 168 2.89 -32.62 -9.20
C SER A 168 4.35 -32.61 -9.64
N GLY A 169 5.17 -31.67 -9.12
CA GLY A 169 6.59 -31.55 -9.43
C GLY A 169 7.54 -32.26 -8.45
N GLY A 170 7.00 -32.95 -7.44
CA GLY A 170 7.79 -33.78 -6.54
C GLY A 170 8.38 -34.98 -7.29
N PRO A 171 9.61 -35.43 -6.94
CA PRO A 171 10.19 -36.64 -7.54
C PRO A 171 9.20 -37.79 -7.33
N SER A 172 8.77 -38.41 -8.44
CA SER A 172 8.10 -39.70 -8.38
C SER A 172 9.01 -40.65 -7.57
N LEU A 173 8.58 -41.06 -6.39
CA LEU A 173 9.18 -42.19 -5.72
C LEU A 173 9.08 -43.35 -6.71
N SER A 174 10.16 -43.61 -7.42
CA SER A 174 10.30 -44.84 -8.17
C SER A 174 10.19 -45.95 -7.14
N THR A 175 9.05 -46.63 -7.15
CA THR A 175 8.86 -47.93 -6.55
C THR A 175 9.72 -48.93 -7.32
N ASP A 176 11.04 -48.89 -7.10
CA ASP A 176 11.87 -50.02 -7.40
C ASP A 176 11.85 -50.91 -6.17
N GLY A 177 10.79 -51.69 -6.13
CA GLY A 177 10.67 -52.83 -5.26
C GLY A 177 10.75 -54.11 -6.10
N THR A 178 11.87 -54.71 -6.09
CA THR A 178 12.02 -56.17 -6.16
C THR A 178 13.37 -56.55 -5.63
#